data_4a051ecf8081c4c888fdd021d70e0d2a
#
_entry.id   4a051ecf8081c4c888fdd021d70e0d2a
#
_cell.length_a   1.000
_cell.length_b   1.000
_cell.length_c   1.000
_cell.angle_alpha   90.00
_cell.angle_beta   90.00
_cell.angle_gamma   90.00
#
_symmetry.space_group_name_H-M   'P 1'
#
loop_
_entity.id
_entity.type
_entity.pdbx_description
1 polymer ?
#
loop_
_entity_poly.entity_id
_entity_poly.type
_entity_poly.pdbx_seq_one_letter_code
_entity_poly.pdbx_strand_id
1 'polypeptide(L)'
;MAENLTERKISPEENGLRLDKCLRLWIPRLPQSMVEKAARKGRLKVEGVKATPSLRVSEDQIISFPTSFLNIQEHVEEKRPKILTHAEKKWLKELILYEDSDIVVLNKPAGVAVQSGTKQSKSLDAMMEAYYETCRPRLVHRLDMDTSG
;
A
#
# COMPACT_ATOMS: atom_id res chain seq x y z
N MET A 1 -9.24 23.43 15.66
CA MET A 1 -9.94 22.44 16.50
C MET A 1 -8.98 21.31 16.82
N ALA A 2 -8.78 21.02 18.11
CA ALA A 2 -7.95 19.88 18.53
C ALA A 2 -8.68 18.60 18.13
N GLU A 3 -8.12 17.80 17.22
CA GLU A 3 -8.63 16.46 16.95
C GLU A 3 -8.44 15.61 18.22
N ASN A 4 -9.48 14.94 18.65
CA ASN A 4 -9.43 14.02 19.77
C ASN A 4 -8.46 12.87 19.47
N LEU A 5 -7.63 12.55 20.45
CA LEU A 5 -6.75 11.38 20.43
C LEU A 5 -7.42 10.24 21.20
N THR A 6 -7.29 9.05 20.69
CA THR A 6 -7.64 7.79 21.36
C THR A 6 -6.36 7.17 21.88
N GLU A 7 -6.41 6.58 23.06
CA GLU A 7 -5.30 5.88 23.68
C GLU A 7 -5.57 4.38 23.74
N ARG A 8 -4.52 3.59 23.51
CA ARG A 8 -4.57 2.14 23.66
C ARG A 8 -3.23 1.62 24.17
N LYS A 9 -3.31 0.68 25.11
CA LYS A 9 -2.18 0.02 25.72
C LYS A 9 -1.72 -1.16 24.84
N ILE A 10 -0.42 -1.37 24.73
CA ILE A 10 0.19 -2.48 24.01
C ILE A 10 0.06 -3.76 24.84
N SER A 11 -0.45 -4.81 24.22
CA SER A 11 -0.55 -6.14 24.82
C SER A 11 0.77 -6.93 24.72
N PRO A 12 0.96 -7.99 25.51
CA PRO A 12 2.13 -8.87 25.44
C PRO A 12 2.38 -9.42 24.02
N GLU A 13 1.31 -9.75 23.29
CA GLU A 13 1.38 -10.29 21.92
C GLU A 13 1.86 -9.28 20.90
N GLU A 14 1.74 -8.00 21.20
CA GLU A 14 2.14 -6.88 20.34
C GLU A 14 3.55 -6.39 20.64
N ASN A 15 4.19 -6.93 21.68
CA ASN A 15 5.54 -6.57 22.09
C ASN A 15 6.55 -6.73 20.94
N GLY A 16 7.39 -5.71 20.73
CA GLY A 16 8.40 -5.67 19.68
C GLY A 16 7.88 -5.43 18.27
N LEU A 17 6.57 -5.34 18.06
CA LEU A 17 6.00 -4.99 16.76
C LEU A 17 6.26 -3.53 16.41
N ARG A 18 6.21 -3.23 15.11
CA ARG A 18 6.25 -1.84 14.66
C ARG A 18 4.91 -1.16 14.93
N LEU A 19 4.94 0.12 15.29
CA LEU A 19 3.75 0.92 15.59
C LEU A 19 2.73 0.92 14.45
N ASP A 20 3.17 1.03 13.18
CA ASP A 20 2.29 0.98 12.03
C ASP A 20 1.63 -0.41 11.85
N LYS A 21 2.30 -1.47 12.28
CA LYS A 21 1.74 -2.83 12.27
C LYS A 21 0.70 -3.00 13.38
N CYS A 22 0.97 -2.53 14.60
CA CYS A 22 0.00 -2.54 15.71
C CYS A 22 -1.28 -1.80 15.34
N LEU A 23 -1.15 -0.58 14.79
CA LEU A 23 -2.31 0.21 14.36
C LEU A 23 -3.16 -0.53 13.32
N ARG A 24 -2.55 -1.28 12.39
CA ARG A 24 -3.28 -2.07 11.39
C ARG A 24 -3.87 -3.36 11.94
N LEU A 25 -3.31 -3.93 12.98
CA LEU A 25 -3.96 -5.03 13.70
C LEU A 25 -5.25 -4.55 14.39
N TRP A 26 -5.24 -3.36 14.95
CA TRP A 26 -6.42 -2.77 15.60
C TRP A 26 -7.43 -2.21 14.61
N ILE A 27 -6.95 -1.72 13.48
CA ILE A 27 -7.74 -1.05 12.43
C ILE A 27 -7.28 -1.62 11.07
N PRO A 28 -7.77 -2.81 10.67
CA PRO A 28 -7.25 -3.56 9.53
C PRO A 28 -7.21 -2.80 8.19
N ARG A 29 -8.10 -1.81 8.04
CA ARG A 29 -8.22 -1.00 6.82
C ARG A 29 -7.54 0.36 6.88
N LEU A 30 -6.72 0.61 7.92
CA LEU A 30 -6.02 1.88 8.08
C LEU A 30 -4.96 2.08 6.98
N PRO A 31 -5.12 3.07 6.06
CA PRO A 31 -4.14 3.34 5.03
C PRO A 31 -2.80 3.81 5.62
N GLN A 32 -1.69 3.32 5.07
CA GLN A 32 -0.36 3.74 5.48
C GLN A 32 -0.17 5.26 5.38
N SER A 33 -0.71 5.88 4.34
CA SER A 33 -0.64 7.33 4.15
C SER A 33 -1.27 8.15 5.30
N MET A 34 -2.32 7.62 5.94
CA MET A 34 -2.94 8.25 7.10
C MET A 34 -2.04 8.14 8.34
N VAL A 35 -1.41 6.98 8.56
CA VAL A 35 -0.45 6.77 9.64
C VAL A 35 0.73 7.73 9.50
N GLU A 36 1.31 7.84 8.32
CA GLU A 36 2.43 8.75 8.03
C GLU A 36 2.04 10.22 8.19
N LYS A 37 0.85 10.60 7.73
CA LYS A 37 0.32 11.96 7.90
C LYS A 37 0.13 12.30 9.37
N ALA A 38 -0.40 11.38 10.18
CA ALA A 38 -0.56 11.56 11.62
C ALA A 38 0.80 11.68 12.33
N ALA A 39 1.76 10.85 11.98
CA ALA A 39 3.13 10.90 12.52
C ALA A 39 3.81 12.25 12.20
N ARG A 40 3.74 12.72 10.95
CA ARG A 40 4.29 14.04 10.56
C ARG A 40 3.66 15.17 11.35
N LYS A 41 2.35 15.13 11.57
CA LYS A 41 1.62 16.14 12.36
C LYS A 41 1.80 16.01 13.88
N GLY A 42 2.60 15.03 14.36
CA GLY A 42 2.81 14.80 15.79
C GLY A 42 1.59 14.26 16.54
N ARG A 43 0.63 13.68 15.82
CA ARG A 43 -0.61 13.10 16.37
C ARG A 43 -0.50 11.61 16.65
N LEU A 44 0.62 11.01 16.33
CA LEU A 44 0.98 9.64 16.68
C LEU A 44 2.04 9.72 17.78
N LYS A 45 1.71 9.19 18.97
CA LYS A 45 2.57 9.26 20.14
C LYS A 45 2.67 7.92 20.83
N VAL A 46 3.80 7.68 21.48
CA VAL A 46 4.04 6.57 22.42
C VAL A 46 4.49 7.20 23.73
N GLU A 47 3.84 6.88 24.84
CA GLU A 47 4.08 7.49 26.15
C GLU A 47 4.06 9.04 26.09
N GLY A 48 3.10 9.61 25.33
CA GLY A 48 2.99 11.06 25.14
C GLY A 48 4.04 11.69 24.22
N VAL A 49 5.08 10.96 23.80
CA VAL A 49 6.16 11.44 22.93
C VAL A 49 5.83 11.14 21.47
N LYS A 50 6.09 12.10 20.57
CA LYS A 50 5.92 11.92 19.12
C LYS A 50 6.66 10.69 18.62
N ALA A 51 5.97 9.83 17.90
CA ALA A 51 6.51 8.57 17.40
C ALA A 51 6.51 8.49 15.87
N THR A 52 7.46 7.73 15.33
CA THR A 52 7.49 7.37 13.90
C THR A 52 6.72 6.06 13.67
N PRO A 53 6.15 5.84 12.47
CA PRO A 53 5.44 4.59 12.16
C PRO A 53 6.30 3.32 12.32
N SER A 54 7.60 3.44 12.10
CA SER A 54 8.57 2.34 12.19
C SER A 54 9.05 2.03 13.60
N LEU A 55 8.71 2.87 14.59
CA LEU A 55 9.10 2.64 16.00
C LEU A 55 8.61 1.28 16.47
N ARG A 56 9.46 0.50 17.10
CA ARG A 56 9.07 -0.73 17.80
C ARG A 56 8.51 -0.37 19.16
N VAL A 57 7.36 -0.96 19.48
CA VAL A 57 6.68 -0.71 20.74
C VAL A 57 6.94 -1.87 21.72
N SER A 58 6.84 -1.57 23.00
CA SER A 58 6.98 -2.55 24.08
C SER A 58 5.66 -2.75 24.81
N GLU A 59 5.51 -3.93 25.42
CA GLU A 59 4.40 -4.23 26.30
C GLU A 59 4.15 -3.10 27.30
N ASP A 60 2.91 -2.88 27.63
CA ASP A 60 2.42 -1.89 28.59
C ASP A 60 2.53 -0.42 28.12
N GLN A 61 3.22 -0.11 27.05
CA GLN A 61 3.27 1.26 26.52
C GLN A 61 1.89 1.74 26.04
N ILE A 62 1.63 3.03 26.24
CA ILE A 62 0.40 3.70 25.80
C ILE A 62 0.65 4.38 24.46
N ILE A 63 -0.14 4.01 23.45
CA ILE A 63 -0.15 4.63 22.14
C ILE A 63 -1.33 5.57 22.02
N SER A 64 -1.05 6.85 21.65
CA SER A 64 -2.09 7.82 21.32
C SER A 64 -2.13 8.06 19.82
N PHE A 65 -3.30 7.97 19.20
CA PHE A 65 -3.54 8.15 17.77
C PHE A 65 -4.88 8.88 17.50
N PRO A 66 -5.08 9.48 16.33
CA PRO A 66 -6.31 10.21 16.02
C PRO A 66 -7.55 9.33 16.13
N THR A 67 -8.57 9.77 16.85
CA THR A 67 -9.87 9.08 16.96
C THR A 67 -10.54 8.86 15.60
N SER A 68 -10.25 9.73 14.63
CA SER A 68 -10.71 9.59 13.24
C SER A 68 -10.25 8.28 12.57
N PHE A 69 -9.23 7.59 13.08
CA PHE A 69 -8.81 6.29 12.60
C PHE A 69 -9.86 5.21 12.87
N LEU A 70 -10.60 5.33 13.98
CA LEU A 70 -11.67 4.38 14.34
C LEU A 70 -12.91 4.56 13.44
N ASN A 71 -13.10 5.75 12.89
CA ASN A 71 -14.25 6.11 12.06
C ASN A 71 -13.93 6.01 10.56
N ILE A 72 -12.95 5.19 10.17
CA ILE A 72 -12.69 4.91 8.77
C ILE A 72 -13.86 4.08 8.25
N GLN A 73 -14.93 4.79 7.85
CA GLN A 73 -15.99 4.18 7.05
C GLN A 73 -15.38 3.65 5.76
N GLU A 74 -15.94 2.55 5.30
CA GLU A 74 -15.61 1.90 4.05
C GLU A 74 -15.75 2.86 2.86
N HIS A 75 -14.82 3.76 2.67
CA HIS A 75 -14.46 4.10 1.31
C HIS A 75 -13.67 2.90 0.78
N VAL A 76 -14.39 1.81 0.52
CA VAL A 76 -14.00 0.91 -0.54
C VAL A 76 -14.04 1.81 -1.76
N GLU A 77 -12.91 2.45 -2.11
CA GLU A 77 -12.65 2.64 -3.52
C GLU A 77 -12.67 1.20 -4.07
N GLU A 78 -13.86 0.78 -4.49
CA GLU A 78 -13.96 -0.28 -5.48
C GLU A 78 -13.02 0.17 -6.56
N LYS A 79 -11.84 -0.42 -6.60
CA LYS A 79 -10.96 -0.28 -7.75
C LYS A 79 -11.80 -0.83 -8.89
N ARG A 80 -12.53 0.06 -9.56
CA ARG A 80 -13.28 -0.31 -10.78
C ARG A 80 -12.28 -1.05 -11.64
N PRO A 81 -12.60 -2.27 -12.08
CA PRO A 81 -11.69 -3.02 -12.92
C PRO A 81 -11.29 -2.10 -14.06
N LYS A 82 -9.99 -1.87 -14.18
CA LYS A 82 -9.48 -0.97 -15.21
C LYS A 82 -9.72 -1.66 -16.54
N ILE A 83 -10.70 -1.17 -17.27
CA ILE A 83 -10.98 -1.69 -18.61
C ILE A 83 -9.88 -1.15 -19.52
N LEU A 84 -9.05 -2.05 -20.05
CA LEU A 84 -8.04 -1.69 -21.03
C LEU A 84 -8.69 -1.41 -22.38
N THR A 85 -8.29 -0.32 -23.02
CA THR A 85 -8.62 -0.03 -24.40
C THR A 85 -7.99 -1.06 -25.33
N HIS A 86 -8.51 -1.18 -26.53
CA HIS A 86 -7.93 -2.09 -27.55
C HIS A 86 -6.46 -1.75 -27.85
N ALA A 87 -6.11 -0.48 -27.89
CA ALA A 87 -4.74 -0.01 -28.08
C ALA A 87 -3.81 -0.44 -26.93
N GLU A 88 -4.28 -0.33 -25.68
CA GLU A 88 -3.52 -0.76 -24.49
C GLU A 88 -3.32 -2.29 -24.47
N LYS A 89 -4.35 -3.06 -24.83
CA LYS A 89 -4.24 -4.54 -24.95
C LYS A 89 -3.23 -4.93 -26.03
N LYS A 90 -3.27 -4.28 -27.20
CA LYS A 90 -2.32 -4.51 -28.29
C LYS A 90 -0.90 -4.18 -27.85
N TRP A 91 -0.70 -3.01 -27.23
CA TRP A 91 0.60 -2.57 -26.74
C TRP A 91 1.17 -3.54 -25.69
N LEU A 92 0.36 -4.00 -24.72
CA LEU A 92 0.80 -5.01 -23.74
C LEU A 92 1.25 -6.30 -24.39
N LYS A 93 0.49 -6.77 -25.40
CA LYS A 93 0.83 -7.99 -26.13
C LYS A 93 2.18 -7.88 -26.87
N GLU A 94 2.51 -6.69 -27.37
CA GLU A 94 3.80 -6.41 -28.02
C GLU A 94 4.99 -6.43 -27.03
N LEU A 95 4.72 -6.23 -25.73
CA LEU A 95 5.76 -6.31 -24.69
C LEU A 95 6.03 -7.75 -24.24
N ILE A 96 5.14 -8.70 -24.49
CA ILE A 96 5.30 -10.09 -24.07
C ILE A 96 6.38 -10.75 -24.92
N LEU A 97 7.48 -11.16 -24.28
CA LEU A 97 8.56 -11.91 -24.91
C LEU A 97 8.33 -13.43 -24.82
N TYR A 98 7.73 -13.87 -23.72
CA TYR A 98 7.44 -15.27 -23.45
C TYR A 98 6.22 -15.38 -22.52
N GLU A 99 5.42 -16.41 -22.73
CA GLU A 99 4.23 -16.70 -21.91
C GLU A 99 3.97 -18.21 -21.92
N ASP A 100 3.74 -18.78 -20.73
CA ASP A 100 3.24 -20.14 -20.55
C ASP A 100 2.21 -20.17 -19.39
N SER A 101 1.89 -21.38 -18.88
CA SER A 101 0.93 -21.55 -17.78
C SER A 101 1.38 -20.93 -16.46
N ASP A 102 2.68 -20.75 -16.25
CA ASP A 102 3.28 -20.42 -14.96
C ASP A 102 3.92 -19.03 -14.94
N ILE A 103 4.47 -18.58 -16.05
CA ILE A 103 5.20 -17.32 -16.14
C ILE A 103 4.84 -16.49 -17.38
N VAL A 104 4.97 -15.18 -17.23
CA VAL A 104 4.98 -14.22 -18.34
C VAL A 104 6.20 -13.32 -18.23
N VAL A 105 6.95 -13.18 -19.32
CA VAL A 105 8.14 -12.33 -19.41
C VAL A 105 7.85 -11.14 -20.31
N LEU A 106 8.12 -9.95 -19.82
CA LEU A 106 7.84 -8.70 -20.50
C LEU A 106 9.14 -7.94 -20.80
N ASN A 107 9.23 -7.35 -21.98
CA ASN A 107 10.22 -6.34 -22.32
C ASN A 107 9.68 -4.96 -21.95
N LYS A 108 9.99 -4.50 -20.75
CA LYS A 108 9.50 -3.22 -20.23
C LYS A 108 10.20 -2.05 -20.92
N PRO A 109 9.49 -1.12 -21.58
CA PRO A 109 10.09 0.11 -22.07
C PRO A 109 10.44 1.09 -20.94
N ALA A 110 11.42 1.96 -21.16
CA ALA A 110 11.70 3.10 -20.30
C ALA A 110 10.48 4.04 -20.21
N GLY A 111 10.35 4.76 -19.11
CA GLY A 111 9.24 5.69 -18.86
C GLY A 111 7.95 5.01 -18.34
N VAL A 112 7.93 3.69 -18.17
CA VAL A 112 6.75 2.95 -17.66
C VAL A 112 7.03 2.41 -16.27
N ALA A 113 6.17 2.75 -15.30
CA ALA A 113 6.28 2.23 -13.95
C ALA A 113 5.80 0.78 -13.87
N VAL A 114 6.53 -0.08 -13.14
CA VAL A 114 6.10 -1.47 -12.86
C VAL A 114 4.92 -1.47 -11.90
N GLN A 115 5.00 -0.73 -10.81
CA GLN A 115 3.94 -0.60 -9.80
C GLN A 115 3.44 0.84 -9.67
N SER A 116 2.14 1.00 -9.43
CA SER A 116 1.55 2.31 -9.17
C SER A 116 2.05 2.86 -7.83
N GLY A 117 2.59 4.07 -7.84
CA GLY A 117 2.83 4.87 -6.65
C GLY A 117 1.64 5.79 -6.36
N THR A 118 1.72 6.55 -5.26
CA THR A 118 0.66 7.46 -4.81
C THR A 118 0.27 8.55 -5.82
N LYS A 119 1.07 8.76 -6.86
CA LYS A 119 0.86 9.79 -7.88
C LYS A 119 0.66 9.25 -9.30
N GLN A 120 0.76 7.95 -9.52
CA GLN A 120 0.66 7.34 -10.84
C GLN A 120 -0.49 6.33 -10.88
N SER A 121 -1.45 6.58 -11.77
CA SER A 121 -2.61 5.72 -11.97
C SER A 121 -2.36 4.57 -12.97
N LYS A 122 -1.29 4.65 -13.77
CA LYS A 122 -0.95 3.65 -14.79
C LYS A 122 0.37 2.96 -14.43
N SER A 123 0.35 1.63 -14.30
CA SER A 123 1.53 0.80 -14.11
C SER A 123 1.34 -0.52 -14.83
N LEU A 124 2.44 -1.20 -15.16
CA LEU A 124 2.37 -2.53 -15.78
C LEU A 124 1.58 -3.51 -14.91
N ASP A 125 1.82 -3.54 -13.60
CA ASP A 125 1.09 -4.41 -12.65
C ASP A 125 -0.44 -4.23 -12.76
N ALA A 126 -0.91 -2.96 -12.77
CA ALA A 126 -2.34 -2.67 -12.90
C ALA A 126 -2.89 -2.98 -14.31
N MET A 127 -2.06 -2.87 -15.35
CA MET A 127 -2.46 -3.21 -16.71
C MET A 127 -2.49 -4.74 -16.91
N MET A 128 -1.54 -5.48 -16.35
CA MET A 128 -1.51 -6.94 -16.38
C MET A 128 -2.69 -7.54 -15.60
N GLU A 129 -3.03 -6.96 -14.44
CA GLU A 129 -4.24 -7.34 -13.70
C GLU A 129 -5.52 -7.21 -14.54
N ALA A 130 -5.61 -6.15 -15.35
CA ALA A 130 -6.75 -5.92 -16.24
C ALA A 130 -6.70 -6.75 -17.53
N TYR A 131 -5.52 -7.20 -17.96
CA TYR A 131 -5.33 -8.02 -19.15
C TYR A 131 -5.64 -9.50 -18.87
N TYR A 132 -5.20 -10.03 -17.72
CA TYR A 132 -5.47 -11.38 -17.25
C TYR A 132 -6.65 -11.37 -16.27
N GLU A 133 -7.86 -11.38 -16.79
CA GLU A 133 -9.10 -11.21 -16.02
C GLU A 133 -9.31 -12.29 -14.95
N THR A 134 -8.82 -13.51 -15.18
CA THR A 134 -9.05 -14.68 -14.32
C THR A 134 -7.85 -15.08 -13.47
N CYS A 135 -6.63 -14.77 -13.91
CA CYS A 135 -5.39 -15.18 -13.24
C CYS A 135 -4.38 -14.04 -13.25
N ARG A 136 -4.38 -13.23 -12.21
CA ARG A 136 -3.44 -12.11 -12.09
C ARG A 136 -2.00 -12.61 -11.90
N PRO A 137 -1.07 -12.28 -12.82
CA PRO A 137 0.36 -12.54 -12.62
C PRO A 137 0.90 -11.80 -11.40
N ARG A 138 1.80 -12.43 -10.65
CA ARG A 138 2.51 -11.81 -9.53
C ARG A 138 3.85 -11.28 -9.99
N LEU A 139 4.20 -10.07 -9.57
CA LEU A 139 5.54 -9.53 -9.80
C LEU A 139 6.58 -10.32 -9.04
N VAL A 140 7.61 -10.80 -9.73
CA VAL A 140 8.80 -11.43 -9.14
C VAL A 140 9.78 -10.36 -8.62
N HIS A 141 9.97 -9.29 -9.40
CA HIS A 141 10.80 -8.14 -9.06
C HIS A 141 10.25 -6.85 -9.70
N ARG A 142 10.93 -5.74 -9.49
CA ARG A 142 10.61 -4.45 -10.12
C ARG A 142 11.84 -3.89 -10.81
N LEU A 143 11.62 -3.20 -11.92
CA LEU A 143 12.57 -2.29 -12.53
C LEU A 143 12.12 -0.86 -12.25
N ASP A 144 13.04 0.06 -12.19
CA ASP A 144 12.73 1.48 -12.07
C ASP A 144 12.03 1.99 -13.33
N MET A 145 11.30 3.10 -13.21
CA MET A 145 10.50 3.64 -14.29
C MET A 145 11.32 3.89 -15.55
N ASP A 146 12.52 4.45 -15.40
CA ASP A 146 13.39 4.86 -16.51
C ASP A 146 14.28 3.72 -17.02
N THR A 147 14.25 2.56 -16.39
CA THR A 147 14.98 1.36 -16.82
C THR A 147 14.13 0.56 -17.80
N SER A 148 14.75 0.08 -18.90
CA SER A 148 14.15 -0.85 -19.87
C SER A 148 14.72 -2.27 -19.71
N GLY A 149 13.96 -3.26 -20.13
CA GLY A 149 14.36 -4.67 -20.10
C GLY A 149 13.27 -5.63 -19.66
#